data_06724d7c3d8d1f617aa83f91ba9609f0
#
_entry.id   06724d7c3d8d1f617aa83f91ba9609f0
#
_cell.length_a   1.000
_cell.length_b   1.000
_cell.length_c   1.000
_cell.angle_alpha   90.00
_cell.angle_beta   90.00
_cell.angle_gamma   90.00
#
_symmetry.space_group_name_H-M   'P 1'
#
loop_
_entity.id
_entity.type
_entity.pdbx_description
1 polymer ?
#
loop_
_entity_poly.entity_id
_entity_poly.type
_entity_poly.pdbx_seq_one_letter_code
_entity_poly.pdbx_strand_id
1 'polypeptide(L)'
;MKLDNNNHSVFILHYHLIMCIKYRNKVIDDKISNRLKEIFEKIAPSYNITLEEWNHDIDHVHILFRGQSNTETSKFINAYKSASSMLIKKEYPQIRKSLWKEMFWSQSFCLLTTGGATVDIIKQYIQSQGKKDGE
;
A
#
# COMPACT_ATOMS: atom_id res chain seq x y z
N MET A 1 13.99 6.23 -18.41
CA MET A 1 12.53 6.05 -18.46
C MET A 1 12.05 6.17 -19.90
N LYS A 2 11.26 5.24 -20.31
CA LYS A 2 10.74 5.23 -21.68
C LYS A 2 9.35 5.84 -21.69
N LEU A 3 9.15 6.88 -22.51
CA LEU A 3 7.86 7.51 -22.70
C LEU A 3 7.21 6.96 -23.96
N ASP A 4 5.89 6.80 -23.89
CA ASP A 4 5.12 6.46 -25.06
C ASP A 4 4.92 7.71 -25.91
N ASN A 5 5.18 7.64 -27.22
CA ASN A 5 5.04 8.78 -28.13
C ASN A 5 4.01 8.53 -29.23
N ASN A 6 2.91 7.88 -28.92
CA ASN A 6 1.81 7.60 -29.84
C ASN A 6 0.90 8.80 -30.05
N ASN A 7 1.46 9.99 -30.24
CA ASN A 7 0.73 11.24 -30.40
C ASN A 7 -0.13 11.63 -29.19
N HIS A 8 0.03 10.94 -28.09
CA HIS A 8 -0.64 11.23 -26.83
C HIS A 8 0.39 11.67 -25.80
N SER A 9 0.00 12.65 -25.01
CA SER A 9 0.85 13.07 -23.90
C SER A 9 0.89 11.95 -22.86
N VAL A 10 2.09 11.62 -22.41
CA VAL A 10 2.29 10.65 -21.33
C VAL A 10 2.83 11.40 -20.12
N PHE A 11 2.13 11.24 -19.01
CA PHE A 11 2.53 11.88 -17.76
C PHE A 11 3.00 10.81 -16.79
N ILE A 12 4.13 11.06 -16.15
CA ILE A 12 4.62 10.25 -15.06
C ILE A 12 4.08 10.86 -13.77
N LEU A 13 3.34 10.06 -13.03
CA LEU A 13 2.74 10.49 -11.77
C LEU A 13 3.41 9.74 -10.63
N HIS A 14 3.79 10.47 -9.59
CA HIS A 14 4.40 9.92 -8.40
C HIS A 14 3.38 9.95 -7.26
N TYR A 15 3.31 8.85 -6.52
CA TYR A 15 2.29 8.67 -5.49
C TYR A 15 2.92 8.28 -4.15
N HIS A 16 2.29 8.77 -3.08
CA HIS A 16 2.47 8.24 -1.73
C HIS A 16 1.27 7.36 -1.42
N LEU A 17 1.53 6.11 -1.07
CA LEU A 17 0.50 5.17 -0.66
C LEU A 17 0.77 4.76 0.78
N ILE A 18 -0.23 4.95 1.64
CA ILE A 18 -0.18 4.51 3.03
C ILE A 18 -1.24 3.43 3.21
N MET A 19 -0.82 2.27 3.68
CA MET A 19 -1.72 1.17 4.00
C MET A 19 -1.50 0.75 5.45
N CYS A 20 -2.57 0.71 6.22
CA CYS A 20 -2.51 0.36 7.64
C CYS A 20 -3.10 -1.02 7.88
N ILE A 21 -2.56 -1.73 8.87
CA ILE A 21 -3.19 -2.93 9.42
C ILE A 21 -4.52 -2.52 10.07
N LYS A 22 -5.54 -3.35 9.95
CA LYS A 22 -6.86 -3.08 10.53
C LYS A 22 -6.72 -2.75 12.01
N TYR A 23 -7.24 -1.59 12.40
CA TYR A 23 -7.13 -1.00 13.75
C TYR A 23 -5.69 -0.83 14.23
N ARG A 24 -4.74 -0.77 13.27
CA ARG A 24 -3.31 -0.60 13.55
C ARG A 24 -2.74 -1.67 14.49
N ASN A 25 -3.23 -2.90 14.36
CA ASN A 25 -2.64 -4.00 15.10
C ASN A 25 -1.17 -4.20 14.69
N LYS A 26 -0.35 -4.51 15.66
CA LYS A 26 1.12 -4.49 15.52
C LYS A 26 1.63 -5.85 15.06
N VAL A 27 1.63 -6.07 13.74
CA VAL A 27 2.00 -7.38 13.18
C VAL A 27 3.13 -7.33 12.15
N ILE A 28 3.55 -6.14 11.71
CA ILE A 28 4.57 -6.01 10.67
C ILE A 28 5.97 -5.98 11.30
N ASP A 29 6.73 -7.04 11.09
CA ASP A 29 8.16 -7.08 11.36
C ASP A 29 8.93 -6.97 10.04
N ASP A 30 10.26 -7.03 10.10
CA ASP A 30 11.09 -6.90 8.91
C ASP A 30 10.85 -8.01 7.90
N LYS A 31 10.59 -9.22 8.35
CA LYS A 31 10.32 -10.36 7.46
C LYS A 31 9.02 -10.17 6.70
N ILE A 32 7.98 -9.79 7.41
CA ILE A 32 6.65 -9.54 6.81
C ILE A 32 6.74 -8.34 5.87
N SER A 33 7.42 -7.27 6.28
CA SER A 33 7.62 -6.12 5.42
C SER A 33 8.34 -6.48 4.13
N ASN A 34 9.42 -7.25 4.21
CA ASN A 34 10.16 -7.68 3.02
C ASN A 34 9.27 -8.50 2.09
N ARG A 35 8.45 -9.39 2.64
CA ARG A 35 7.54 -10.19 1.83
C ARG A 35 6.45 -9.33 1.19
N LEU A 36 5.90 -8.37 1.93
CA LEU A 36 4.92 -7.42 1.39
C LEU A 36 5.50 -6.63 0.20
N LYS A 37 6.75 -6.22 0.32
CA LYS A 37 7.46 -5.53 -0.75
C LYS A 37 7.64 -6.41 -1.98
N GLU A 38 8.05 -7.67 -1.80
CA GLU A 38 8.21 -8.62 -2.90
C GLU A 38 6.89 -8.82 -3.66
N ILE A 39 5.78 -8.96 -2.94
CA ILE A 39 4.46 -9.13 -3.55
C ILE A 39 4.09 -7.89 -4.36
N PHE A 40 4.36 -6.70 -3.82
CA PHE A 40 4.13 -5.44 -4.53
C PHE A 40 4.91 -5.41 -5.84
N GLU A 41 6.20 -5.70 -5.78
CA GLU A 41 7.09 -5.67 -6.94
C GLU A 41 6.71 -6.70 -7.99
N LYS A 42 6.10 -7.80 -7.60
CA LYS A 42 5.66 -8.84 -8.52
C LYS A 42 4.39 -8.42 -9.28
N ILE A 43 3.47 -7.75 -8.62
CA ILE A 43 2.18 -7.35 -9.22
C ILE A 43 2.30 -6.04 -10.01
N ALA A 44 3.12 -5.12 -9.55
CA ALA A 44 3.21 -3.76 -10.07
C ALA A 44 3.44 -3.64 -11.58
N PRO A 45 4.32 -4.46 -12.21
CA PRO A 45 4.57 -4.31 -13.65
C PRO A 45 3.33 -4.51 -14.52
N SER A 46 2.41 -5.38 -14.11
CA SER A 46 1.16 -5.63 -14.85
C SER A 46 0.25 -4.40 -14.91
N TYR A 47 0.49 -3.42 -14.03
CA TYR A 47 -0.31 -2.20 -13.95
C TYR A 47 0.50 -0.96 -14.33
N ASN A 48 1.66 -1.13 -14.96
CA ASN A 48 2.55 -0.03 -15.34
C ASN A 48 2.98 0.80 -14.11
N ILE A 49 3.21 0.13 -13.01
CA ILE A 49 3.64 0.75 -11.76
C ILE A 49 5.07 0.31 -11.46
N THR A 50 5.87 1.27 -10.99
CA THR A 50 7.24 1.02 -10.55
C THR A 50 7.40 1.49 -9.12
N LEU A 51 7.85 0.60 -8.26
CA LEU A 51 8.16 0.94 -6.87
C LEU A 51 9.39 1.84 -6.84
N GLU A 52 9.32 2.93 -6.07
CA GLU A 52 10.44 3.86 -5.90
C GLU A 52 11.04 3.76 -4.50
N GLU A 53 10.20 3.67 -3.47
CA GLU A 53 10.65 3.63 -2.10
C GLU A 53 9.67 2.84 -1.25
N TRP A 54 10.19 2.04 -0.31
CA TRP A 54 9.39 1.23 0.59
C TRP A 54 9.85 1.46 2.03
N ASN A 55 8.92 1.90 2.88
CA ASN A 55 9.16 2.08 4.30
C ASN A 55 8.03 1.43 5.08
N HIS A 56 8.31 1.00 6.31
CA HIS A 56 7.28 0.41 7.14
C HIS A 56 7.47 0.77 8.61
N ASP A 57 6.39 0.68 9.34
CA ASP A 57 6.38 0.63 10.80
C ASP A 57 5.71 -0.70 11.19
N ILE A 58 5.46 -0.91 12.47
CA ILE A 58 4.89 -2.17 12.96
C ILE A 58 3.43 -2.36 12.57
N ASP A 59 2.74 -1.30 12.18
CA ASP A 59 1.30 -1.30 11.92
C ASP A 59 0.89 -0.65 10.59
N HIS A 60 1.86 -0.21 9.78
CA HIS A 60 1.55 0.36 8.46
C HIS A 60 2.76 0.32 7.54
N VAL A 61 2.51 0.48 6.25
CA VAL A 61 3.54 0.65 5.22
C VAL A 61 3.35 2.01 4.54
N HIS A 62 4.47 2.61 4.15
CA HIS A 62 4.50 3.86 3.40
C HIS A 62 5.29 3.60 2.12
N ILE A 63 4.62 3.70 0.99
CA ILE A 63 5.14 3.28 -0.31
C ILE A 63 5.16 4.47 -1.25
N LEU A 64 6.30 4.70 -1.88
CA LEU A 64 6.40 5.64 -2.99
C LEU A 64 6.48 4.85 -4.28
N PHE A 65 5.60 5.16 -5.22
CA PHE A 65 5.64 4.52 -6.53
C PHE A 65 5.27 5.52 -7.62
N ARG A 66 5.61 5.16 -8.83
CA ARG A 66 5.23 5.96 -10.00
C ARG A 66 4.36 5.15 -10.94
N GLY A 67 3.49 5.85 -11.62
CA GLY A 67 2.63 5.29 -12.65
C GLY A 67 2.50 6.26 -13.80
N GLN A 68 1.74 5.86 -14.81
CA GLN A 68 1.41 6.69 -15.95
C GLN A 68 0.01 7.25 -15.80
N SER A 69 -0.36 8.22 -16.63
CA SER A 69 -1.69 8.84 -16.57
C SER A 69 -2.84 7.84 -16.77
N ASN A 70 -2.60 6.75 -17.50
CA ASN A 70 -3.59 5.70 -17.75
C ASN A 70 -3.52 4.55 -16.73
N THR A 71 -2.69 4.64 -15.71
CA THR A 71 -2.56 3.59 -14.70
C THR A 71 -3.79 3.55 -13.81
N GLU A 72 -4.41 2.39 -13.69
CA GLU A 72 -5.58 2.17 -12.83
C GLU A 72 -5.11 1.88 -11.39
N THR A 73 -4.76 2.92 -10.65
CA THR A 73 -4.15 2.81 -9.32
C THR A 73 -5.03 2.09 -8.32
N SER A 74 -6.33 2.40 -8.28
CA SER A 74 -7.25 1.75 -7.33
C SER A 74 -7.39 0.26 -7.60
N LYS A 75 -7.43 -0.12 -8.87
CA LYS A 75 -7.51 -1.52 -9.28
C LYS A 75 -6.26 -2.28 -8.86
N PHE A 76 -5.09 -1.67 -9.06
CA PHE A 76 -3.83 -2.23 -8.60
C PHE A 76 -3.81 -2.41 -7.09
N ILE A 77 -4.18 -1.37 -6.34
CA ILE A 77 -4.13 -1.41 -4.87
C ILE A 77 -5.05 -2.49 -4.34
N ASN A 78 -6.26 -2.63 -4.90
CA ASN A 78 -7.19 -3.69 -4.49
C ASN A 78 -6.66 -5.08 -4.80
N ALA A 79 -6.03 -5.27 -5.95
CA ALA A 79 -5.39 -6.54 -6.30
C ALA A 79 -4.25 -6.86 -5.33
N TYR A 80 -3.43 -5.86 -5.02
CA TYR A 80 -2.33 -6.01 -4.06
C TYR A 80 -2.85 -6.34 -2.65
N LYS A 81 -3.89 -5.64 -2.19
CA LYS A 81 -4.49 -5.91 -0.88
C LYS A 81 -4.94 -7.36 -0.77
N SER A 82 -5.65 -7.85 -1.77
CA SER A 82 -6.16 -9.23 -1.77
C SER A 82 -5.03 -10.24 -1.77
N ALA A 83 -4.07 -10.10 -2.67
CA ALA A 83 -2.97 -11.05 -2.80
C ALA A 83 -2.08 -11.03 -1.56
N SER A 84 -1.70 -9.85 -1.08
CA SER A 84 -0.80 -9.74 0.08
C SER A 84 -1.46 -10.24 1.36
N SER A 85 -2.72 -9.92 1.58
CA SER A 85 -3.46 -10.39 2.75
C SER A 85 -3.51 -11.94 2.78
N MET A 86 -3.85 -12.54 1.66
CA MET A 86 -3.93 -14.00 1.56
C MET A 86 -2.57 -14.66 1.80
N LEU A 87 -1.53 -14.18 1.12
CA LEU A 87 -0.20 -14.78 1.19
C LEU A 87 0.45 -14.61 2.56
N ILE A 88 0.34 -13.43 3.16
CA ILE A 88 0.93 -13.18 4.48
C ILE A 88 0.26 -14.04 5.54
N LYS A 89 -1.06 -14.15 5.53
CA LYS A 89 -1.77 -14.99 6.51
C LYS A 89 -1.45 -16.49 6.33
N LYS A 90 -1.18 -16.89 5.10
CA LYS A 90 -0.81 -18.28 4.79
C LYS A 90 0.62 -18.59 5.23
N GLU A 91 1.56 -17.69 4.95
CA GLU A 91 2.98 -17.89 5.20
C GLU A 91 3.37 -17.61 6.66
N TYR A 92 2.60 -16.74 7.34
CA TYR A 92 2.84 -16.34 8.73
C TYR A 92 1.57 -16.55 9.56
N PRO A 93 1.10 -17.80 9.70
CA PRO A 93 -0.20 -18.05 10.33
C PRO A 93 -0.29 -17.60 11.79
N GLN A 94 0.84 -17.42 12.45
CA GLN A 94 0.89 -16.99 13.84
C GLN A 94 0.33 -15.57 14.04
N ILE A 95 0.28 -14.74 12.99
CA ILE A 95 -0.24 -13.38 13.13
C ILE A 95 -1.77 -13.33 13.17
N ARG A 96 -2.46 -14.40 12.75
CA ARG A 96 -3.92 -14.40 12.63
C ARG A 96 -4.62 -14.07 13.95
N LYS A 97 -4.08 -14.55 15.06
CA LYS A 97 -4.64 -14.28 16.39
C LYS A 97 -4.50 -12.82 16.82
N SER A 98 -3.57 -12.08 16.19
CA SER A 98 -3.34 -10.67 16.46
C SER A 98 -4.13 -9.76 15.51
N LEU A 99 -4.90 -10.35 14.59
CA LEU A 99 -5.70 -9.59 13.63
C LEU A 99 -7.16 -9.61 14.04
N TRP A 100 -7.81 -8.47 13.97
CA TRP A 100 -9.25 -8.38 14.23
C TRP A 100 -10.02 -9.15 13.16
N LYS A 101 -10.74 -10.18 13.55
CA LYS A 101 -11.48 -11.07 12.64
C LYS A 101 -10.62 -11.56 11.47
N GLU A 102 -9.34 -11.77 11.72
CA GLU A 102 -8.36 -12.19 10.72
C GLU A 102 -8.23 -11.24 9.52
N MET A 103 -8.66 -9.99 9.64
CA MET A 103 -8.50 -8.96 8.60
C MET A 103 -7.12 -8.33 8.68
N PHE A 104 -6.36 -8.42 7.60
CA PHE A 104 -5.01 -7.87 7.58
C PHE A 104 -5.04 -6.35 7.38
N TRP A 105 -5.46 -5.91 6.21
CA TRP A 105 -5.46 -4.48 5.88
C TRP A 105 -6.74 -3.79 6.33
N SER A 106 -6.60 -2.51 6.67
CA SER A 106 -7.74 -1.61 6.79
C SER A 106 -8.50 -1.55 5.46
N GLN A 107 -9.80 -1.28 5.48
CA GLN A 107 -10.60 -1.19 4.25
C GLN A 107 -10.15 -0.04 3.37
N SER A 108 -9.79 1.09 3.97
CA SER A 108 -9.34 2.26 3.24
C SER A 108 -7.82 2.23 3.05
N PHE A 109 -7.36 3.09 2.16
CA PHE A 109 -5.95 3.41 2.01
C PHE A 109 -5.83 4.91 1.74
N CYS A 110 -4.66 5.47 1.96
CA CYS A 110 -4.39 6.86 1.63
C CYS A 110 -3.48 6.90 0.41
N LEU A 111 -3.96 7.50 -0.67
CA LEU A 111 -3.21 7.65 -1.91
C LEU A 111 -3.14 9.13 -2.27
N LEU A 112 -1.93 9.67 -2.31
CA LEU A 112 -1.71 11.08 -2.59
C LEU A 112 -0.67 11.21 -3.70
N THR A 113 -0.85 12.21 -4.57
CA THR A 113 0.23 12.61 -5.48
C THR A 113 1.32 13.31 -4.66
N THR A 114 2.57 13.28 -5.16
CA THR A 114 3.68 13.88 -4.41
C THR A 114 3.47 15.35 -4.09
N GLY A 115 2.83 16.10 -4.99
CA GLY A 115 2.54 17.50 -4.76
C GLY A 115 1.47 17.78 -3.72
N GLY A 116 0.62 16.77 -3.41
CA GLY A 116 -0.45 16.90 -2.43
C GLY A 116 -0.17 16.24 -1.10
N ALA A 117 0.94 15.49 -0.99
CA ALA A 117 1.26 14.76 0.22
C ALA A 117 2.01 15.66 1.20
N THR A 118 1.37 15.96 2.34
CA THR A 118 2.01 16.68 3.44
C THR A 118 2.16 15.74 4.63
N VAL A 119 3.15 16.02 5.50
CA VAL A 119 3.37 15.26 6.72
C VAL A 119 2.11 15.23 7.58
N ASP A 120 1.42 16.35 7.68
CA ASP A 120 0.21 16.46 8.50
C ASP A 120 -0.92 15.58 7.98
N ILE A 121 -1.15 15.57 6.67
CA ILE A 121 -2.18 14.73 6.05
C ILE A 121 -1.89 13.26 6.32
N ILE A 122 -0.64 12.83 6.13
CA ILE A 122 -0.22 11.46 6.35
C ILE A 122 -0.41 11.05 7.81
N LYS A 123 0.01 11.91 8.74
CA LYS A 123 -0.15 11.68 10.18
C LYS A 123 -1.62 11.54 10.57
N GLN A 124 -2.47 12.43 10.07
CA GLN A 124 -3.91 12.39 10.35
C GLN A 124 -4.53 11.08 9.88
N TYR A 125 -4.15 10.63 8.68
CA TYR A 125 -4.65 9.36 8.16
C TYR A 125 -4.24 8.20 9.06
N ILE A 126 -2.96 8.09 9.40
CA ILE A 126 -2.45 7.00 10.23
C ILE A 126 -3.15 6.99 11.60
N GLN A 127 -3.30 8.16 12.23
CA GLN A 127 -3.98 8.27 13.52
C GLN A 127 -5.43 7.81 13.42
N SER A 128 -6.14 8.17 12.35
CA SER A 128 -7.54 7.77 12.17
C SER A 128 -7.70 6.25 12.07
N GLN A 129 -6.70 5.55 11.56
CA GLN A 129 -6.76 4.10 11.37
C GLN A 129 -6.61 3.32 12.68
N GLY A 130 -6.20 3.97 13.75
CA GLY A 130 -6.12 3.35 15.08
C GLY A 130 -7.45 3.25 15.79
N LYS A 131 -8.49 3.92 15.31
CA LYS A 131 -9.81 3.95 15.95
C LYS A 131 -10.67 2.80 15.46
N LYS A 132 -11.37 2.17 16.41
CA LYS A 132 -12.39 1.18 16.10
C LYS A 132 -13.71 1.86 15.78
N ASP A 133 -14.57 1.15 15.04
CA ASP A 133 -15.90 1.66 14.72
C ASP A 133 -16.65 1.97 16.02
N GLY A 134 -17.26 3.15 16.09
CA GLY A 134 -18.01 3.59 17.26
C GLY A 134 -17.20 4.21 18.37
N GLU A 135 -15.91 4.37 18.20
CA GLU A 135 -15.03 5.04 19.16
C GLU A 135 -14.75 6.49 18.78
#